data_b49a861b3eba24a6bf57f296f229386e
#
_entry.id   b49a861b3eba24a6bf57f296f229386e
#
_cell.length_a   1.000
_cell.length_b   1.000
_cell.length_c   1.000
_cell.angle_alpha   90.00
_cell.angle_beta   90.00
_cell.angle_gamma   90.00
#
_symmetry.space_group_name_H-M   'P 1'
#
loop_
_entity.id
_entity.type
_entity.pdbx_description
1 polymer ?
#
loop_
_entity_poly.entity_id
_entity_poly.type
_entity_poly.pdbx_seq_one_letter_code
_entity_poly.pdbx_strand_id
1 'polypeptide(L)'
;MPSYISICGARLHNLKNISLDIPKHQFVALTGLSGSGKSTLGIDILFKEGQRQYLEALGLVTYGVSKPPFDVISGLSPSVSVEQHLTNQSPRSTVGTVSEVYTYLRLLFARLGQRPCPACQQAIPPLAGLTAANWQDEVADRDDLETPEECFACPHCGAPVPKLSMANFSFNKPAGACPVCTGLGFVQEADLSRLVNPELSIHAGAVQGWDAFHIEYHGQVLLMAGRHYGITFDLDKPVKQYTPLEHDLLFYGVESERFQRHVSRVDPPTSVRKGRFEGVATSLMRRYAERIHDTAYRQKMEPYILTQTCPECEGSRLRRES
;
A
#
# COMPACT_ATOMS: atom_id res chain seq x y z
N MET A 1 -25.44 23.86 21.18
CA MET A 1 -25.46 22.55 20.53
C MET A 1 -26.36 21.64 21.34
N PRO A 2 -27.13 20.71 20.73
CA PRO A 2 -27.98 19.81 21.50
C PRO A 2 -27.11 18.97 22.45
N SER A 3 -27.57 18.80 23.70
CA SER A 3 -26.85 18.03 24.73
C SER A 3 -27.06 16.52 24.61
N TYR A 4 -27.95 16.11 23.72
CA TYR A 4 -28.33 14.71 23.50
C TYR A 4 -28.26 14.34 22.00
N ILE A 5 -28.04 13.05 21.73
CA ILE A 5 -28.34 12.41 20.45
C ILE A 5 -29.70 11.77 20.62
N SER A 6 -30.72 12.25 19.91
CA SER A 6 -32.10 11.76 20.01
C SER A 6 -32.39 10.84 18.82
N ILE A 7 -32.83 9.62 19.11
CA ILE A 7 -33.19 8.59 18.13
C ILE A 7 -34.69 8.32 18.28
N CYS A 8 -35.41 8.34 17.17
CA CYS A 8 -36.83 7.96 17.08
C CYS A 8 -37.03 6.85 16.07
N GLY A 9 -37.73 5.82 16.49
CA GLY A 9 -38.25 4.81 15.58
C GLY A 9 -37.23 3.87 14.98
N ALA A 10 -36.15 3.50 15.67
CA ALA A 10 -35.14 2.58 15.17
C ALA A 10 -35.69 1.13 15.05
N ARG A 11 -35.61 0.57 13.80
CA ARG A 11 -36.29 -0.71 13.44
C ARG A 11 -35.37 -1.73 12.75
N LEU A 12 -34.07 -1.52 12.78
CA LEU A 12 -33.13 -2.41 12.11
C LEU A 12 -32.93 -3.72 12.88
N HIS A 13 -32.89 -4.85 12.19
CA HIS A 13 -32.69 -6.19 12.76
C HIS A 13 -33.69 -6.47 13.94
N ASN A 14 -33.15 -6.71 15.14
CA ASN A 14 -33.95 -7.03 16.33
C ASN A 14 -34.49 -5.80 17.07
N LEU A 15 -34.26 -4.60 16.58
CA LEU A 15 -34.77 -3.37 17.21
C LEU A 15 -36.28 -3.20 16.90
N LYS A 16 -37.09 -3.08 17.92
CA LYS A 16 -38.55 -3.02 17.83
C LYS A 16 -39.02 -1.56 17.99
N ASN A 17 -38.75 -0.73 17.02
CA ASN A 17 -39.21 0.66 16.96
C ASN A 17 -38.80 1.44 18.24
N ILE A 18 -37.55 1.36 18.61
CA ILE A 18 -37.05 2.00 19.85
C ILE A 18 -36.78 3.48 19.64
N SER A 19 -37.06 4.28 20.68
CA SER A 19 -36.72 5.69 20.76
C SER A 19 -36.01 5.96 22.08
N LEU A 20 -34.89 6.71 22.02
CA LEU A 20 -34.09 7.03 23.20
C LEU A 20 -33.23 8.28 22.98
N ASP A 21 -32.81 8.90 24.07
CA ASP A 21 -31.88 10.01 24.12
C ASP A 21 -30.56 9.56 24.73
N ILE A 22 -29.44 9.81 24.03
CA ILE A 22 -28.09 9.47 24.47
C ILE A 22 -27.36 10.78 24.82
N PRO A 23 -26.88 10.94 26.06
CA PRO A 23 -26.18 12.15 26.45
C PRO A 23 -24.85 12.31 25.74
N LYS A 24 -24.52 13.53 25.30
CA LYS A 24 -23.23 13.87 24.71
C LYS A 24 -22.17 14.15 25.77
N HIS A 25 -20.92 14.06 25.37
CA HIS A 25 -19.75 14.35 26.21
C HIS A 25 -19.65 13.46 27.46
N GLN A 26 -20.22 12.28 27.41
CA GLN A 26 -20.18 11.28 28.46
C GLN A 26 -19.81 9.91 27.88
N PHE A 27 -19.23 9.06 28.74
CA PHE A 27 -19.05 7.65 28.43
C PHE A 27 -20.40 6.93 28.61
N VAL A 28 -20.90 6.32 27.53
CA VAL A 28 -22.16 5.57 27.51
C VAL A 28 -21.88 4.12 27.18
N ALA A 29 -22.29 3.21 28.06
CA ALA A 29 -22.15 1.78 27.87
C ALA A 29 -23.50 1.16 27.41
N LEU A 30 -23.48 0.44 26.27
CA LEU A 30 -24.61 -0.38 25.81
C LEU A 30 -24.46 -1.80 26.36
N THR A 31 -25.33 -2.20 27.29
CA THR A 31 -25.30 -3.52 27.92
C THR A 31 -26.54 -4.34 27.58
N GLY A 32 -26.45 -5.65 27.69
CA GLY A 32 -27.55 -6.57 27.44
C GLY A 32 -27.09 -7.92 26.89
N LEU A 33 -28.02 -8.84 26.72
CA LEU A 33 -27.78 -10.20 26.20
C LEU A 33 -27.23 -10.18 24.76
N SER A 34 -26.55 -11.26 24.36
CA SER A 34 -26.16 -11.45 22.96
C SER A 34 -27.40 -11.44 22.06
N GLY A 35 -27.32 -10.79 20.90
CA GLY A 35 -28.46 -10.65 19.98
C GLY A 35 -29.52 -9.62 20.37
N SER A 36 -29.37 -8.87 21.47
CA SER A 36 -30.35 -7.84 21.88
C SER A 36 -30.35 -6.54 21.05
N GLY A 37 -29.47 -6.41 20.05
CA GLY A 37 -29.42 -5.25 19.17
C GLY A 37 -28.41 -4.16 19.56
N LYS A 38 -27.50 -4.41 20.53
CA LYS A 38 -26.48 -3.43 20.96
C LYS A 38 -25.58 -2.95 19.81
N SER A 39 -25.00 -3.90 19.07
CA SER A 39 -24.17 -3.59 17.90
C SER A 39 -24.97 -2.94 16.78
N THR A 40 -26.21 -3.39 16.59
CA THR A 40 -27.13 -2.80 15.61
C THR A 40 -27.40 -1.33 15.91
N LEU A 41 -27.64 -0.98 17.19
CA LEU A 41 -27.87 0.41 17.58
C LEU A 41 -26.59 1.25 17.45
N GLY A 42 -25.48 0.77 18.00
CA GLY A 42 -24.23 1.52 18.04
C GLY A 42 -23.55 1.65 16.67
N ILE A 43 -23.42 0.53 15.95
CA ILE A 43 -22.65 0.47 14.71
C ILE A 43 -23.56 0.67 13.48
N ASP A 44 -24.60 -0.18 13.33
CA ASP A 44 -25.38 -0.16 12.09
C ASP A 44 -26.31 1.06 11.97
N ILE A 45 -26.68 1.70 13.08
CA ILE A 45 -27.53 2.90 13.06
C ILE A 45 -26.71 4.16 13.36
N LEU A 46 -26.20 4.30 14.57
CA LEU A 46 -25.58 5.57 15.01
C LEU A 46 -24.30 5.88 14.23
N PHE A 47 -23.38 4.92 14.14
CA PHE A 47 -22.13 5.14 13.42
C PHE A 47 -22.37 5.36 11.92
N LYS A 48 -23.10 4.47 11.25
CA LYS A 48 -23.36 4.59 9.80
C LYS A 48 -24.13 5.86 9.43
N GLU A 49 -25.11 6.25 10.24
CA GLU A 49 -25.84 7.50 9.99
C GLU A 49 -25.01 8.74 10.28
N GLY A 50 -24.21 8.74 11.34
CA GLY A 50 -23.29 9.85 11.64
C GLY A 50 -22.24 10.04 10.53
N GLN A 51 -21.72 8.95 10.00
CA GLN A 51 -20.83 8.96 8.87
C GLN A 51 -21.53 9.48 7.60
N ARG A 52 -22.73 8.96 7.28
CA ARG A 52 -23.51 9.37 6.12
C ARG A 52 -23.81 10.87 6.13
N GLN A 53 -24.32 11.40 7.24
CA GLN A 53 -24.62 12.83 7.39
C GLN A 53 -23.37 13.70 7.27
N TYR A 54 -22.26 13.24 7.79
CA TYR A 54 -21.00 13.98 7.70
C TYR A 54 -20.47 14.02 6.26
N LEU A 55 -20.47 12.90 5.56
CA LEU A 55 -20.06 12.84 4.15
C LEU A 55 -20.99 13.68 3.27
N GLU A 56 -22.29 13.64 3.53
CA GLU A 56 -23.29 14.46 2.82
C GLU A 56 -23.06 15.97 3.07
N ALA A 57 -22.76 16.36 4.32
CA ALA A 57 -22.46 17.75 4.66
C ALA A 57 -21.17 18.28 4.00
N LEU A 58 -20.23 17.38 3.68
CA LEU A 58 -19.01 17.68 2.93
C LEU A 58 -19.23 17.68 1.42
N GLY A 59 -20.44 17.42 0.93
CA GLY A 59 -20.76 17.29 -0.47
C GLY A 59 -20.20 16.02 -1.11
N LEU A 60 -19.77 15.01 -0.30
CA LEU A 60 -19.32 13.73 -0.79
C LEU A 60 -20.54 12.86 -1.11
N VAL A 61 -20.63 12.38 -2.36
CA VAL A 61 -21.74 11.51 -2.76
C VAL A 61 -21.63 10.17 -2.04
N THR A 62 -22.63 9.82 -1.25
CA THR A 62 -22.67 8.58 -0.44
C THR A 62 -23.16 7.39 -1.27
N TYR A 63 -22.53 7.11 -2.42
CA TYR A 63 -22.84 5.90 -3.18
C TYR A 63 -22.55 4.66 -2.33
N GLY A 64 -23.60 3.88 -2.06
CA GLY A 64 -23.50 2.62 -1.33
C GLY A 64 -23.77 2.69 0.18
N VAL A 65 -23.91 3.88 0.78
CA VAL A 65 -24.34 4.02 2.17
C VAL A 65 -25.85 4.24 2.22
N SER A 66 -26.62 3.17 2.36
CA SER A 66 -28.07 3.27 2.52
C SER A 66 -28.43 3.82 3.90
N LYS A 67 -29.41 4.72 3.95
CA LYS A 67 -29.96 5.21 5.23
C LYS A 67 -30.56 4.03 6.03
N PRO A 68 -30.14 3.84 7.28
CA PRO A 68 -30.74 2.80 8.14
C PRO A 68 -32.24 3.07 8.39
N PRO A 69 -33.07 2.07 8.69
CA PRO A 69 -34.49 2.24 8.95
C PRO A 69 -34.77 2.82 10.33
N PHE A 70 -34.96 4.13 10.39
CA PHE A 70 -35.42 4.90 11.57
C PHE A 70 -36.28 6.09 11.09
N ASP A 71 -37.04 6.72 11.99
CA ASP A 71 -37.83 7.89 11.65
C ASP A 71 -36.97 9.17 11.65
N VAL A 72 -36.34 9.49 12.77
CA VAL A 72 -35.51 10.68 12.93
C VAL A 72 -34.33 10.39 13.85
N ILE A 73 -33.14 10.86 13.47
CA ILE A 73 -31.98 10.98 14.38
C ILE A 73 -31.49 12.43 14.31
N SER A 74 -31.32 13.04 15.47
CA SER A 74 -30.82 14.40 15.60
C SER A 74 -29.65 14.48 16.58
N GLY A 75 -28.80 15.49 16.41
CA GLY A 75 -27.69 15.73 17.32
C GLY A 75 -26.47 14.85 17.06
N LEU A 76 -26.40 14.07 15.98
CA LEU A 76 -25.20 13.32 15.61
C LEU A 76 -24.02 14.26 15.35
N SER A 77 -22.84 13.76 15.66
CA SER A 77 -21.55 14.34 15.29
C SER A 77 -20.81 13.35 14.37
N PRO A 78 -19.77 13.77 13.64
CA PRO A 78 -18.90 12.83 12.95
C PRO A 78 -18.48 11.70 13.88
N SER A 79 -18.63 10.46 13.43
CA SER A 79 -18.44 9.28 14.27
C SER A 79 -17.32 8.39 13.73
N VAL A 80 -16.61 7.74 14.64
CA VAL A 80 -15.55 6.77 14.36
C VAL A 80 -15.91 5.48 15.07
N SER A 81 -15.75 4.32 14.39
CA SER A 81 -15.95 3.00 14.96
C SER A 81 -14.65 2.22 15.05
N VAL A 82 -14.48 1.51 16.16
CA VAL A 82 -13.43 0.49 16.30
C VAL A 82 -14.11 -0.84 16.58
N GLU A 83 -14.02 -1.76 15.62
CA GLU A 83 -14.65 -3.06 15.70
C GLU A 83 -13.71 -4.15 16.23
N GLN A 84 -14.27 -5.19 16.81
CA GLN A 84 -13.51 -6.33 17.35
C GLN A 84 -13.07 -7.36 16.32
N HIS A 85 -13.38 -7.17 15.03
CA HIS A 85 -13.04 -8.14 14.02
C HIS A 85 -11.53 -8.18 13.75
N LEU A 86 -10.89 -9.26 14.22
CA LEU A 86 -9.46 -9.57 14.09
C LEU A 86 -9.04 -10.00 12.68
N THR A 87 -9.86 -9.83 11.66
CA THR A 87 -9.70 -10.57 10.39
C THR A 87 -9.12 -9.77 9.25
N ASN A 88 -8.64 -8.57 9.44
CA ASN A 88 -7.99 -7.88 8.34
C ASN A 88 -6.51 -8.23 8.28
N GLN A 89 -6.18 -9.29 7.53
CA GLN A 89 -4.79 -9.70 7.24
C GLN A 89 -4.17 -8.89 6.08
N SER A 90 -4.86 -7.86 5.58
CA SER A 90 -4.31 -7.04 4.52
C SER A 90 -3.15 -6.18 5.04
N PRO A 91 -1.96 -6.26 4.47
CA PRO A 91 -0.82 -5.43 4.87
C PRO A 91 -1.04 -3.94 4.60
N ARG A 92 -2.09 -3.59 3.85
CA ARG A 92 -2.52 -2.22 3.56
C ARG A 92 -3.45 -1.64 4.62
N SER A 93 -4.03 -2.48 5.49
CA SER A 93 -4.88 -2.00 6.59
C SER A 93 -4.08 -1.33 7.69
N THR A 94 -4.58 -0.19 8.11
CA THR A 94 -4.05 0.56 9.26
C THR A 94 -5.20 0.92 10.18
N VAL A 95 -4.92 1.31 11.42
CA VAL A 95 -5.95 1.83 12.33
C VAL A 95 -6.71 2.98 11.66
N GLY A 96 -6.01 3.89 10.98
CA GLY A 96 -6.63 5.01 10.28
C GLY A 96 -7.60 4.60 9.17
N THR A 97 -7.28 3.53 8.40
CA THR A 97 -8.18 3.05 7.33
C THR A 97 -9.35 2.23 7.87
N VAL A 98 -9.14 1.44 8.92
CA VAL A 98 -10.20 0.61 9.52
C VAL A 98 -11.20 1.47 10.31
N SER A 99 -10.73 2.50 11.00
CA SER A 99 -11.56 3.46 11.71
C SER A 99 -12.12 4.59 10.83
N GLU A 100 -11.74 4.61 9.56
CA GLU A 100 -12.07 5.64 8.56
C GLU A 100 -11.54 7.05 8.86
N VAL A 101 -10.83 7.25 9.96
CA VAL A 101 -10.18 8.53 10.32
C VAL A 101 -9.27 9.01 9.19
N TYR A 102 -8.64 8.08 8.48
CA TYR A 102 -7.75 8.40 7.37
C TYR A 102 -8.46 9.13 6.22
N THR A 103 -9.74 8.84 5.97
CA THR A 103 -10.55 9.55 4.97
C THR A 103 -10.69 11.02 5.32
N TYR A 104 -10.91 11.34 6.58
CA TYR A 104 -10.99 12.72 7.05
C TYR A 104 -9.64 13.44 6.99
N LEU A 105 -8.56 12.76 7.34
CA LEU A 105 -7.21 13.31 7.21
C LEU A 105 -6.88 13.63 5.74
N ARG A 106 -7.16 12.73 4.82
CA ARG A 106 -6.98 12.96 3.38
C ARG A 106 -7.73 14.20 2.90
N LEU A 107 -8.97 14.38 3.36
CA LEU A 107 -9.76 15.55 3.04
C LEU A 107 -9.13 16.84 3.61
N LEU A 108 -8.70 16.81 4.87
CA LEU A 108 -8.04 17.96 5.50
C LEU A 108 -6.76 18.36 4.74
N PHE A 109 -5.89 17.40 4.43
CA PHE A 109 -4.67 17.68 3.69
C PHE A 109 -4.96 18.19 2.27
N ALA A 110 -5.91 17.60 1.56
CA ALA A 110 -6.29 18.04 0.23
C ALA A 110 -6.84 19.47 0.19
N ARG A 111 -7.57 19.90 1.24
CA ARG A 111 -8.26 21.19 1.28
C ARG A 111 -7.51 22.28 2.03
N LEU A 112 -6.86 21.93 3.11
CA LEU A 112 -6.22 22.88 4.03
C LEU A 112 -4.70 22.70 4.11
N GLY A 113 -4.15 21.68 3.47
CA GLY A 113 -2.71 21.41 3.45
C GLY A 113 -1.95 22.55 2.78
N GLN A 114 -0.79 22.85 3.34
CA GLN A 114 0.20 23.74 2.74
C GLN A 114 1.37 22.90 2.25
N ARG A 115 1.93 23.26 1.11
CA ARG A 115 3.09 22.58 0.55
C ARG A 115 4.06 23.57 -0.08
N PRO A 116 5.36 23.24 -0.17
CA PRO A 116 6.31 24.09 -0.88
C PRO A 116 6.09 23.98 -2.41
N CYS A 117 6.28 25.08 -3.09
CA CYS A 117 6.34 25.08 -4.55
C CYS A 117 7.57 24.29 -5.04
N PRO A 118 7.44 23.37 -6.00
CA PRO A 118 8.58 22.61 -6.52
C PRO A 118 9.69 23.50 -7.13
N ALA A 119 9.30 24.66 -7.70
CA ALA A 119 10.25 25.55 -8.36
C ALA A 119 10.89 26.57 -7.41
N CYS A 120 10.12 27.26 -6.57
CA CYS A 120 10.63 28.35 -5.73
C CYS A 120 10.70 28.04 -4.23
N GLN A 121 10.25 26.87 -3.81
CA GLN A 121 10.22 26.38 -2.42
C GLN A 121 9.40 27.23 -1.44
N GLN A 122 8.70 28.26 -1.91
CA GLN A 122 7.80 29.04 -1.06
C GLN A 122 6.50 28.29 -0.79
N ALA A 123 5.94 28.46 0.40
CA ALA A 123 4.71 27.79 0.80
C ALA A 123 3.52 28.25 -0.07
N ILE A 124 2.84 27.30 -0.68
CA ILE A 124 1.60 27.54 -1.41
C ILE A 124 0.45 27.52 -0.42
N PRO A 125 -0.43 28.54 -0.42
CA PRO A 125 -1.58 28.57 0.47
C PRO A 125 -2.57 27.43 0.15
N PRO A 126 -3.45 27.08 1.11
CA PRO A 126 -4.49 26.08 0.90
C PRO A 126 -5.37 26.42 -0.29
N LEU A 127 -5.77 25.43 -1.09
CA LEU A 127 -6.66 25.58 -2.23
C LEU A 127 -8.03 26.15 -1.85
N ALA A 128 -8.51 25.91 -0.62
CA ALA A 128 -9.75 26.49 -0.10
C ALA A 128 -9.78 28.03 -0.11
N GLY A 129 -8.61 28.69 -0.11
CA GLY A 129 -8.49 30.14 -0.25
C GLY A 129 -8.42 30.65 -1.69
N LEU A 130 -8.19 29.76 -2.66
CA LEU A 130 -7.96 30.13 -4.07
C LEU A 130 -9.19 29.92 -4.95
N THR A 131 -10.15 29.10 -4.57
CA THR A 131 -11.32 28.77 -5.39
C THR A 131 -12.59 28.71 -4.55
N ALA A 132 -13.25 29.86 -4.38
CA ALA A 132 -14.58 29.91 -3.77
C ALA A 132 -15.73 29.46 -4.70
N ALA A 133 -15.43 29.06 -5.96
CA ALA A 133 -16.44 29.02 -6.99
C ALA A 133 -17.06 27.65 -7.34
N ASN A 134 -16.40 26.49 -7.13
CA ASN A 134 -16.97 25.21 -7.62
C ASN A 134 -16.71 24.03 -6.68
N TRP A 135 -17.49 23.92 -5.60
CA TRP A 135 -17.44 22.82 -4.63
C TRP A 135 -18.12 21.53 -5.13
N GLN A 136 -18.94 21.60 -6.16
CA GLN A 136 -19.83 20.51 -6.58
C GLN A 136 -19.18 19.51 -7.56
N ASP A 137 -18.16 19.90 -8.33
CA ASP A 137 -17.60 19.07 -9.39
C ASP A 137 -16.44 18.15 -8.96
N GLU A 138 -15.86 18.35 -7.76
CA GLU A 138 -14.66 17.62 -7.31
C GLU A 138 -14.94 16.38 -6.46
N VAL A 139 -16.21 16.12 -6.17
CA VAL A 139 -16.63 15.08 -5.21
C VAL A 139 -16.91 13.74 -5.87
N ALA A 140 -16.98 13.68 -7.17
CA ALA A 140 -17.03 12.40 -7.86
C ALA A 140 -15.66 11.74 -7.75
N ASP A 141 -15.53 10.81 -6.82
CA ASP A 141 -14.50 9.76 -6.79
C ASP A 141 -14.69 8.92 -8.08
N ARG A 142 -14.36 9.52 -9.24
CA ARG A 142 -14.34 8.81 -10.52
C ARG A 142 -13.12 7.94 -10.51
N ASP A 143 -13.34 6.73 -10.09
CA ASP A 143 -12.34 5.74 -9.77
C ASP A 143 -11.41 5.34 -10.93
N ASP A 144 -11.73 5.64 -12.19
CA ASP A 144 -11.12 4.96 -13.35
C ASP A 144 -10.77 5.83 -14.57
N LEU A 145 -10.72 7.14 -14.47
CA LEU A 145 -10.26 7.96 -15.58
C LEU A 145 -9.00 8.74 -15.17
N GLU A 146 -7.92 8.54 -15.92
CA GLU A 146 -6.77 9.44 -15.94
C GLU A 146 -7.26 10.84 -16.33
N THR A 147 -7.72 11.60 -15.34
CA THR A 147 -7.98 13.03 -15.56
C THR A 147 -6.64 13.71 -15.80
N PRO A 148 -6.53 14.58 -16.80
CA PRO A 148 -5.33 15.38 -17.00
C PRO A 148 -4.99 16.05 -15.67
N GLU A 149 -3.72 16.02 -15.28
CA GLU A 149 -3.25 16.70 -14.06
C GLU A 149 -3.61 18.19 -14.17
N GLU A 150 -4.65 18.61 -13.46
CA GLU A 150 -5.01 20.01 -13.37
C GLU A 150 -3.87 20.74 -12.65
N CYS A 151 -3.27 21.72 -13.33
CA CYS A 151 -2.24 22.58 -12.78
C CYS A 151 -2.78 23.99 -12.54
N PHE A 152 -2.30 24.63 -11.49
CA PHE A 152 -2.47 26.07 -11.26
C PHE A 152 -1.13 26.79 -11.22
N ALA A 153 -1.11 28.08 -11.47
CA ALA A 153 0.11 28.86 -11.40
C ALA A 153 0.50 29.15 -9.93
N CYS A 154 1.74 28.90 -9.58
CA CYS A 154 2.26 29.28 -8.27
C CYS A 154 2.08 30.78 -8.04
N PRO A 155 1.47 31.23 -6.91
CA PRO A 155 1.24 32.66 -6.65
C PRO A 155 2.53 33.48 -6.49
N HIS A 156 3.67 32.81 -6.25
CA HIS A 156 4.95 33.49 -6.04
C HIS A 156 5.85 33.54 -7.28
N CYS A 157 5.91 32.46 -8.08
CA CYS A 157 6.82 32.38 -9.22
C CYS A 157 6.14 32.08 -10.56
N GLY A 158 4.83 31.86 -10.59
CA GLY A 158 4.07 31.55 -11.80
C GLY A 158 4.28 30.13 -12.36
N ALA A 159 5.16 29.33 -11.79
CA ALA A 159 5.40 27.95 -12.26
C ALA A 159 4.12 27.09 -12.13
N PRO A 160 3.88 26.18 -13.08
CA PRO A 160 2.75 25.26 -12.99
C PRO A 160 2.93 24.29 -11.82
N VAL A 161 1.91 24.18 -10.99
CA VAL A 161 1.88 23.29 -9.82
C VAL A 161 0.68 22.37 -9.94
N PRO A 162 0.84 21.05 -9.86
CA PRO A 162 -0.27 20.11 -9.96
C PRO A 162 -1.24 20.29 -8.78
N LYS A 163 -2.54 20.21 -9.06
CA LYS A 163 -3.58 20.23 -8.04
C LYS A 163 -3.61 18.88 -7.34
N LEU A 164 -3.51 18.85 -6.02
CA LEU A 164 -3.62 17.62 -5.26
C LEU A 164 -5.07 17.39 -4.82
N SER A 165 -5.57 16.20 -5.11
CA SER A 165 -6.89 15.71 -4.70
C SER A 165 -6.76 14.74 -3.52
N MET A 166 -7.88 14.27 -2.98
CA MET A 166 -7.88 13.21 -1.95
C MET A 166 -7.19 11.93 -2.42
N ALA A 167 -7.15 11.63 -3.72
CA ALA A 167 -6.49 10.46 -4.28
C ALA A 167 -4.97 10.51 -4.09
N ASN A 168 -4.36 11.68 -4.18
CA ASN A 168 -2.92 11.88 -3.97
C ASN A 168 -2.49 11.59 -2.53
N PHE A 169 -3.38 11.72 -1.56
CA PHE A 169 -3.13 11.38 -0.15
C PHE A 169 -3.56 9.96 0.21
N SER A 170 -3.79 9.08 -0.79
CA SER A 170 -4.19 7.69 -0.56
C SER A 170 -3.08 6.72 -0.95
N PHE A 171 -2.50 6.02 0.01
CA PHE A 171 -1.54 4.96 -0.27
C PHE A 171 -2.17 3.70 -0.93
N ASN A 172 -3.49 3.66 -1.07
CA ASN A 172 -4.22 2.60 -1.77
C ASN A 172 -4.59 2.97 -3.23
N LYS A 173 -4.34 4.21 -3.65
CA LYS A 173 -4.56 4.69 -5.02
C LYS A 173 -3.21 4.92 -5.71
N PRO A 174 -3.05 4.61 -7.01
CA PRO A 174 -1.80 4.82 -7.73
C PRO A 174 -1.29 6.27 -7.69
N ALA A 175 -2.22 7.24 -7.69
CA ALA A 175 -1.88 8.67 -7.63
C ALA A 175 -1.14 9.08 -6.35
N GLY A 176 -1.41 8.43 -5.21
CA GLY A 176 -0.81 8.78 -3.93
C GLY A 176 0.17 7.72 -3.39
N ALA A 177 0.09 6.48 -3.86
CA ALA A 177 0.95 5.40 -3.37
C ALA A 177 2.42 5.61 -3.78
N CYS A 178 3.33 5.38 -2.85
CA CYS A 178 4.76 5.34 -3.17
C CYS A 178 5.04 4.33 -4.29
N PRO A 179 5.73 4.72 -5.37
CA PRO A 179 5.94 3.85 -6.54
C PRO A 179 6.83 2.63 -6.21
N VAL A 180 7.71 2.73 -5.22
CA VAL A 180 8.65 1.66 -4.85
C VAL A 180 7.95 0.58 -4.03
N CYS A 181 7.25 0.93 -2.96
CA CYS A 181 6.55 -0.04 -2.11
C CYS A 181 5.06 -0.19 -2.45
N THR A 182 4.57 0.52 -3.45
CA THR A 182 3.16 0.50 -3.88
C THR A 182 2.17 0.72 -2.74
N GLY A 183 2.55 1.57 -1.76
CA GLY A 183 1.71 1.91 -0.61
C GLY A 183 1.81 0.96 0.59
N LEU A 184 2.78 0.04 0.61
CA LEU A 184 3.00 -0.88 1.74
C LEU A 184 3.80 -0.25 2.88
N GLY A 185 4.70 0.71 2.58
CA GLY A 185 5.59 1.33 3.56
C GLY A 185 6.85 0.53 3.85
N PHE A 186 6.92 -0.70 3.35
CA PHE A 186 8.08 -1.57 3.45
C PHE A 186 8.35 -2.27 2.12
N VAL A 187 9.54 -2.75 1.94
CA VAL A 187 9.95 -3.60 0.83
C VAL A 187 10.44 -4.94 1.35
N GLN A 188 10.25 -5.98 0.56
CA GLN A 188 10.75 -7.31 0.86
C GLN A 188 11.83 -7.67 -0.16
N GLU A 189 12.95 -8.12 0.35
CA GLU A 189 14.10 -8.54 -0.46
C GLU A 189 14.60 -9.89 0.02
N ALA A 190 15.28 -10.60 -0.86
CA ALA A 190 15.92 -11.86 -0.51
C ALA A 190 17.13 -11.61 0.41
N ASP A 191 17.24 -12.36 1.50
CA ASP A 191 18.42 -12.36 2.37
C ASP A 191 19.54 -13.13 1.70
N LEU A 192 20.42 -12.43 1.00
CA LEU A 192 21.50 -13.03 0.26
C LEU A 192 22.47 -13.82 1.17
N SER A 193 22.63 -13.39 2.41
CA SER A 193 23.52 -14.03 3.38
C SER A 193 23.01 -15.41 3.83
N ARG A 194 21.70 -15.61 3.80
CA ARG A 194 21.07 -16.90 4.10
C ARG A 194 20.86 -17.76 2.87
N LEU A 195 20.77 -17.16 1.69
CA LEU A 195 20.60 -17.90 0.43
C LEU A 195 21.87 -18.54 -0.06
N VAL A 196 23.02 -17.89 0.17
CA VAL A 196 24.30 -18.35 -0.39
C VAL A 196 25.38 -18.29 0.68
N ASN A 197 26.08 -19.40 0.87
CA ASN A 197 27.30 -19.44 1.69
C ASN A 197 28.49 -18.90 0.88
N PRO A 198 29.03 -17.73 1.20
CA PRO A 198 30.09 -17.10 0.41
C PRO A 198 31.42 -17.86 0.45
N GLU A 199 31.64 -18.71 1.46
CA GLU A 199 32.87 -19.48 1.61
C GLU A 199 32.96 -20.70 0.68
N LEU A 200 31.80 -21.12 0.13
CA LEU A 200 31.70 -22.26 -0.76
C LEU A 200 31.63 -21.83 -2.23
N SER A 201 32.02 -22.76 -3.10
CA SER A 201 31.77 -22.64 -4.54
C SER A 201 30.38 -23.21 -4.88
N ILE A 202 29.88 -22.96 -6.10
CA ILE A 202 28.60 -23.51 -6.55
C ILE A 202 28.64 -25.03 -6.53
N HIS A 203 29.71 -25.65 -7.04
CA HIS A 203 29.86 -27.11 -7.00
C HIS A 203 29.96 -27.65 -5.57
N ALA A 204 30.52 -26.88 -4.63
CA ALA A 204 30.56 -27.25 -3.22
C ALA A 204 29.25 -26.98 -2.47
N GLY A 205 28.16 -26.56 -3.15
CA GLY A 205 26.85 -26.36 -2.55
C GLY A 205 26.67 -25.00 -1.91
N ALA A 206 27.25 -23.93 -2.45
CA ALA A 206 27.12 -22.59 -1.95
C ALA A 206 25.65 -22.12 -1.86
N VAL A 207 24.78 -22.52 -2.80
CA VAL A 207 23.39 -22.05 -2.88
C VAL A 207 22.47 -22.96 -2.06
N GLN A 208 21.80 -22.38 -1.08
CA GLN A 208 20.89 -23.13 -0.19
C GLN A 208 19.69 -23.69 -0.96
N GLY A 209 19.41 -24.98 -0.71
CA GLY A 209 18.30 -25.68 -1.36
C GLY A 209 18.57 -26.17 -2.79
N TRP A 210 19.79 -26.01 -3.32
CA TRP A 210 20.23 -26.68 -4.53
C TRP A 210 20.79 -28.06 -4.17
N ASP A 211 20.13 -29.10 -4.66
CA ASP A 211 20.65 -30.47 -4.67
C ASP A 211 21.62 -30.67 -5.86
N ALA A 212 22.19 -31.86 -5.97
CA ALA A 212 23.13 -32.19 -7.04
C ALA A 212 22.56 -31.92 -8.44
N PHE A 213 21.27 -32.19 -8.66
CA PHE A 213 20.61 -31.92 -9.94
C PHE A 213 20.50 -30.43 -10.24
N HIS A 214 20.11 -29.63 -9.23
CA HIS A 214 19.99 -28.17 -9.39
C HIS A 214 21.36 -27.52 -9.58
N ILE A 215 22.40 -27.99 -8.90
CA ILE A 215 23.78 -27.51 -9.06
C ILE A 215 24.24 -27.70 -10.50
N GLU A 216 24.09 -28.93 -11.02
CA GLU A 216 24.48 -29.24 -12.40
C GLU A 216 23.66 -28.42 -13.40
N TYR A 217 22.35 -28.43 -13.28
CA TYR A 217 21.45 -27.74 -14.21
C TYR A 217 21.71 -26.22 -14.22
N HIS A 218 21.71 -25.56 -13.09
CA HIS A 218 21.92 -24.12 -13.00
C HIS A 218 23.37 -23.74 -13.28
N GLY A 219 24.32 -24.58 -12.93
CA GLY A 219 25.74 -24.41 -13.29
C GLY A 219 25.92 -24.34 -14.79
N GLN A 220 25.32 -25.25 -15.55
CA GLN A 220 25.38 -25.23 -17.02
C GLN A 220 24.74 -23.96 -17.58
N VAL A 221 23.61 -23.50 -17.02
CA VAL A 221 22.96 -22.24 -17.46
C VAL A 221 23.86 -21.03 -17.19
N LEU A 222 24.53 -20.97 -16.05
CA LEU A 222 25.50 -19.92 -15.70
C LEU A 222 26.70 -19.90 -16.64
N LEU A 223 27.25 -21.08 -16.99
CA LEU A 223 28.34 -21.20 -17.97
C LEU A 223 27.90 -20.72 -19.36
N MET A 224 26.67 -21.04 -19.78
CA MET A 224 26.11 -20.54 -21.04
C MET A 224 25.91 -19.03 -21.02
N ALA A 225 25.41 -18.46 -19.90
CA ALA A 225 25.33 -17.03 -19.71
C ALA A 225 26.72 -16.38 -19.80
N GLY A 226 27.71 -16.93 -19.13
CA GLY A 226 29.10 -16.46 -19.21
C GLY A 226 29.60 -16.42 -20.66
N ARG A 227 29.41 -17.50 -21.42
CA ARG A 227 29.78 -17.55 -22.85
C ARG A 227 29.08 -16.48 -23.68
N HIS A 228 27.80 -16.26 -23.44
CA HIS A 228 27.00 -15.26 -24.17
C HIS A 228 27.54 -13.83 -23.96
N TYR A 229 27.97 -13.51 -22.74
CA TYR A 229 28.50 -12.18 -22.40
C TYR A 229 30.04 -12.08 -22.49
N GLY A 230 30.72 -13.12 -22.90
CA GLY A 230 32.19 -13.16 -22.96
C GLY A 230 32.86 -13.17 -21.59
N ILE A 231 32.17 -13.73 -20.59
CA ILE A 231 32.64 -13.84 -19.20
C ILE A 231 33.07 -15.28 -18.94
N THR A 232 34.24 -15.47 -18.34
CA THR A 232 34.65 -16.79 -17.82
C THR A 232 34.05 -16.97 -16.43
N PHE A 233 32.92 -17.66 -16.37
CA PHE A 233 32.28 -17.98 -15.09
C PHE A 233 32.86 -19.29 -14.53
N ASP A 234 33.36 -19.27 -13.30
CA ASP A 234 34.01 -20.41 -12.65
C ASP A 234 33.12 -20.92 -11.51
N LEU A 235 32.62 -22.15 -11.64
CA LEU A 235 31.73 -22.81 -10.67
C LEU A 235 32.47 -23.39 -9.46
N ASP A 236 33.80 -23.51 -9.53
CA ASP A 236 34.64 -24.00 -8.42
C ASP A 236 35.24 -22.87 -7.57
N LYS A 237 35.11 -21.62 -8.05
CA LYS A 237 35.54 -20.44 -7.30
C LYS A 237 34.56 -20.13 -6.16
N PRO A 238 35.05 -19.90 -4.90
CA PRO A 238 34.19 -19.44 -3.80
C PRO A 238 33.45 -18.16 -4.12
N VAL A 239 32.16 -18.07 -3.74
CA VAL A 239 31.29 -16.92 -4.09
C VAL A 239 31.85 -15.60 -3.56
N LYS A 240 32.52 -15.57 -2.43
CA LYS A 240 33.20 -14.37 -1.89
C LYS A 240 34.26 -13.77 -2.82
N GLN A 241 34.78 -14.54 -3.77
CA GLN A 241 35.79 -14.10 -4.75
C GLN A 241 35.14 -13.63 -6.06
N TYR A 242 33.82 -13.66 -6.17
CA TYR A 242 33.12 -13.20 -7.40
C TYR A 242 33.32 -11.70 -7.59
N THR A 243 33.54 -11.32 -8.83
CA THR A 243 33.49 -9.93 -9.24
C THR A 243 32.06 -9.41 -9.09
N PRO A 244 31.83 -8.07 -9.02
CA PRO A 244 30.49 -7.50 -8.96
C PRO A 244 29.57 -8.01 -10.09
N LEU A 245 30.11 -8.23 -11.28
CA LEU A 245 29.39 -8.76 -12.43
C LEU A 245 28.97 -10.21 -12.24
N GLU A 246 29.87 -11.09 -11.78
CA GLU A 246 29.59 -12.50 -11.47
C GLU A 246 28.57 -12.63 -10.31
N HIS A 247 28.70 -11.76 -9.31
CA HIS A 247 27.78 -11.66 -8.21
C HIS A 247 26.37 -11.27 -8.69
N ASP A 248 26.26 -10.22 -9.48
CA ASP A 248 24.95 -9.77 -9.97
C ASP A 248 24.32 -10.78 -10.93
N LEU A 249 25.13 -11.50 -11.70
CA LEU A 249 24.65 -12.62 -12.51
C LEU A 249 24.06 -13.74 -11.63
N LEU A 250 24.79 -14.20 -10.62
CA LEU A 250 24.32 -15.28 -9.73
C LEU A 250 23.05 -14.91 -8.96
N PHE A 251 23.03 -13.73 -8.37
CA PHE A 251 21.93 -13.34 -7.49
C PHE A 251 20.70 -12.81 -8.22
N TYR A 252 20.89 -11.98 -9.24
CA TYR A 252 19.79 -11.24 -9.89
C TYR A 252 19.48 -11.69 -11.32
N GLY A 253 20.41 -12.41 -11.95
CA GLY A 253 20.23 -12.96 -13.28
C GLY A 253 20.42 -11.96 -14.43
N VAL A 254 20.32 -12.49 -15.66
CA VAL A 254 20.68 -11.77 -16.87
C VAL A 254 19.74 -10.63 -17.25
N GLU A 255 18.49 -10.63 -16.76
CA GLU A 255 17.49 -9.61 -17.08
C GLU A 255 17.41 -8.48 -16.04
N SER A 256 18.13 -8.60 -14.93
CA SER A 256 18.09 -7.58 -13.88
C SER A 256 18.81 -6.32 -14.32
N GLU A 257 18.27 -5.15 -13.93
CA GLU A 257 18.95 -3.87 -14.18
C GLU A 257 20.35 -3.81 -13.55
N ARG A 258 20.56 -4.51 -12.42
CA ARG A 258 21.87 -4.58 -11.75
C ARG A 258 22.90 -5.24 -12.66
N PHE A 259 22.58 -6.41 -13.21
CA PHE A 259 23.47 -7.09 -14.14
C PHE A 259 23.61 -6.34 -15.47
N GLN A 260 22.50 -5.84 -16.01
CA GLN A 260 22.51 -5.13 -17.30
C GLN A 260 23.38 -3.86 -17.31
N ARG A 261 23.61 -3.23 -16.18
CA ARG A 261 24.55 -2.11 -16.04
C ARG A 261 25.99 -2.50 -16.40
N HIS A 262 26.37 -3.76 -16.18
CA HIS A 262 27.71 -4.26 -16.51
C HIS A 262 27.85 -4.62 -18.00
N VAL A 263 26.75 -4.94 -18.68
CA VAL A 263 26.73 -5.51 -20.04
C VAL A 263 25.78 -4.79 -21.00
N SER A 264 25.55 -3.52 -20.79
CA SER A 264 24.50 -2.66 -21.39
C SER A 264 24.42 -2.62 -22.93
N ARG A 265 25.28 -3.35 -23.65
CA ARG A 265 25.30 -3.41 -25.13
C ARG A 265 24.99 -4.80 -25.68
N VAL A 266 24.65 -5.74 -24.81
CA VAL A 266 24.43 -7.13 -25.20
C VAL A 266 23.04 -7.55 -24.71
N ASP A 267 22.16 -7.90 -25.65
CA ASP A 267 20.81 -8.35 -25.32
C ASP A 267 20.83 -9.65 -24.50
N PRO A 268 19.87 -9.82 -23.57
CA PRO A 268 19.75 -11.05 -22.80
C PRO A 268 19.48 -12.29 -23.68
N PRO A 269 20.00 -13.47 -23.27
CA PRO A 269 19.72 -14.71 -23.96
C PRO A 269 18.22 -15.00 -24.04
N THR A 270 17.73 -15.45 -25.20
CA THR A 270 16.30 -15.67 -25.48
C THR A 270 15.71 -16.89 -24.77
N SER A 271 16.52 -17.81 -24.25
CA SER A 271 16.05 -19.03 -23.59
C SER A 271 17.05 -19.51 -22.53
N VAL A 272 16.57 -20.34 -21.59
CA VAL A 272 17.40 -20.96 -20.54
C VAL A 272 18.55 -21.78 -21.15
N ARG A 273 18.30 -22.50 -22.24
CA ARG A 273 19.33 -23.27 -22.95
C ARG A 273 20.44 -22.41 -23.57
N LYS A 274 20.17 -21.12 -23.74
CA LYS A 274 21.16 -20.13 -24.24
C LYS A 274 21.79 -19.32 -23.10
N GLY A 275 21.49 -19.64 -21.84
CA GLY A 275 22.03 -18.95 -20.68
C GLY A 275 21.11 -17.88 -20.08
N ARG A 276 19.79 -17.90 -20.36
CA ARG A 276 18.83 -17.01 -19.66
C ARG A 276 18.64 -17.46 -18.21
N PHE A 277 19.58 -17.06 -17.38
CA PHE A 277 19.58 -17.37 -15.96
C PHE A 277 18.80 -16.28 -15.20
N GLU A 278 17.83 -16.70 -14.40
CA GLU A 278 16.92 -15.79 -13.69
C GLU A 278 17.57 -15.12 -12.47
N GLY A 279 18.56 -15.75 -11.87
CA GLY A 279 19.15 -15.33 -10.60
C GLY A 279 18.49 -16.01 -9.39
N VAL A 280 19.29 -16.31 -8.36
CA VAL A 280 18.83 -17.03 -7.18
C VAL A 280 17.85 -16.19 -6.36
N ALA A 281 18.18 -14.93 -6.11
CA ALA A 281 17.33 -14.00 -5.35
C ALA A 281 16.04 -13.64 -6.14
N THR A 282 16.17 -13.33 -7.44
CA THR A 282 15.04 -13.02 -8.31
C THR A 282 14.06 -14.19 -8.38
N SER A 283 14.57 -15.40 -8.58
CA SER A 283 13.75 -16.62 -8.61
C SER A 283 13.04 -16.90 -7.29
N LEU A 284 13.72 -16.66 -6.16
CA LEU A 284 13.09 -16.77 -4.84
C LEU A 284 11.94 -15.78 -4.69
N MET A 285 12.18 -14.49 -4.97
CA MET A 285 11.18 -13.44 -4.79
C MET A 285 9.98 -13.64 -5.71
N ARG A 286 10.19 -14.04 -6.97
CA ARG A 286 9.09 -14.36 -7.89
C ARG A 286 8.23 -15.51 -7.36
N ARG A 287 8.85 -16.64 -6.98
CA ARG A 287 8.13 -17.80 -6.43
C ARG A 287 7.43 -17.47 -5.11
N TYR A 288 8.01 -16.61 -4.29
CA TYR A 288 7.40 -16.14 -3.06
C TYR A 288 6.13 -15.31 -3.34
N ALA A 289 6.19 -14.41 -4.31
CA ALA A 289 5.04 -13.61 -4.74
C ALA A 289 3.92 -14.47 -5.36
N GLU A 290 4.26 -15.43 -6.22
CA GLU A 290 3.29 -16.35 -6.85
C GLU A 290 2.55 -17.24 -5.84
N ARG A 291 3.21 -17.59 -4.73
CA ARG A 291 2.69 -18.49 -3.70
C ARG A 291 2.39 -17.79 -2.36
N ILE A 292 2.16 -16.50 -2.39
CA ILE A 292 1.94 -15.71 -1.17
C ILE A 292 0.73 -16.18 -0.35
N HIS A 293 -0.25 -16.82 -0.99
CA HIS A 293 -1.43 -17.40 -0.35
C HIS A 293 -1.19 -18.79 0.26
N ASP A 294 -0.10 -19.46 -0.10
CA ASP A 294 0.29 -20.73 0.48
C ASP A 294 1.03 -20.50 1.81
N THR A 295 0.31 -20.65 2.91
CA THR A 295 0.83 -20.42 4.26
C THR A 295 2.04 -21.29 4.59
N ALA A 296 2.04 -22.56 4.18
CA ALA A 296 3.14 -23.48 4.47
C ALA A 296 4.39 -23.08 3.69
N TYR A 297 4.24 -22.73 2.41
CA TYR A 297 5.35 -22.23 1.60
C TYR A 297 5.91 -20.92 2.14
N ARG A 298 5.03 -19.98 2.51
CA ARG A 298 5.42 -18.68 3.09
C ARG A 298 6.24 -18.86 4.34
N GLN A 299 5.77 -19.66 5.31
CA GLN A 299 6.50 -19.94 6.55
C GLN A 299 7.88 -20.56 6.31
N LYS A 300 7.98 -21.45 5.30
CA LYS A 300 9.26 -22.05 4.91
C LYS A 300 10.24 -21.04 4.32
N MET A 301 9.74 -20.04 3.57
CA MET A 301 10.57 -19.05 2.86
C MET A 301 10.85 -17.80 3.69
N GLU A 302 10.00 -17.48 4.68
CA GLU A 302 10.14 -16.30 5.54
C GLU A 302 11.55 -16.09 6.13
N PRO A 303 12.30 -17.13 6.54
CA PRO A 303 13.67 -16.94 7.01
C PRO A 303 14.64 -16.37 5.97
N TYR A 304 14.33 -16.50 4.69
CA TYR A 304 15.15 -16.02 3.57
C TYR A 304 14.68 -14.67 3.01
N ILE A 305 13.69 -14.05 3.66
CA ILE A 305 13.12 -12.76 3.23
C ILE A 305 13.43 -11.70 4.30
N LEU A 306 14.10 -10.65 3.90
CA LEU A 306 14.27 -9.44 4.68
C LEU A 306 13.12 -8.48 4.41
N THR A 307 12.48 -8.01 5.47
CA THR A 307 11.50 -6.93 5.39
C THR A 307 12.12 -5.69 6.00
N GLN A 308 12.21 -4.62 5.22
CA GLN A 308 12.79 -3.36 5.64
C GLN A 308 11.87 -2.19 5.29
N THR A 309 11.97 -1.11 6.04
CA THR A 309 11.26 0.14 5.73
C THR A 309 11.61 0.59 4.31
N CYS A 310 10.60 1.00 3.55
CA CYS A 310 10.81 1.46 2.18
C CYS A 310 11.77 2.65 2.15
N PRO A 311 12.89 2.57 1.41
CA PRO A 311 13.88 3.64 1.39
C PRO A 311 13.39 4.91 0.68
N GLU A 312 12.38 4.81 -0.18
CA GLU A 312 11.82 5.95 -0.90
C GLU A 312 10.86 6.76 -0.03
N CYS A 313 9.91 6.12 0.63
CA CYS A 313 8.89 6.81 1.41
C CYS A 313 9.12 6.76 2.93
N GLU A 314 10.20 6.12 3.38
CA GLU A 314 10.57 6.00 4.80
C GLU A 314 9.42 5.53 5.71
N GLY A 315 8.55 4.68 5.15
CA GLY A 315 7.38 4.12 5.84
C GLY A 315 6.10 4.95 5.73
N SER A 316 6.11 6.15 5.16
CA SER A 316 4.91 6.99 5.00
C SER A 316 3.87 6.38 4.06
N ARG A 317 4.26 5.45 3.18
CA ARG A 317 3.45 4.79 2.16
C ARG A 317 3.02 5.67 0.99
N LEU A 318 3.22 6.98 1.09
CA LEU A 318 2.80 7.97 0.11
C LEU A 318 3.97 8.38 -0.80
N ARG A 319 3.63 8.98 -1.92
CA ARG A 319 4.60 9.70 -2.76
C ARG A 319 5.13 10.90 -1.99
N ARG A 320 6.33 11.37 -2.35
CA ARG A 320 6.94 12.56 -1.71
C ARG A 320 6.17 13.86 -1.99
N GLU A 321 5.44 13.90 -3.09
CA GLU A 321 4.63 15.06 -3.49
C GLU A 321 3.29 15.15 -2.74
N SER A 322 2.90 14.10 -2.01
CA SER A 322 1.62 14.00 -1.30
C SER A 322 1.61 14.69 0.05
#